data_dc195652eafb2c82ac0fdd40cc51d944
#
_entry.id   dc195652eafb2c82ac0fdd40cc51d944
#
_cell.length_a   1.000
_cell.length_b   1.000
_cell.length_c   1.000
_cell.angle_alpha   90.00
_cell.angle_beta   90.00
_cell.angle_gamma   90.00
#
_symmetry.space_group_name_H-M   'P 1'
#
loop_
_entity.id
_entity.type
_entity.pdbx_description
1 polymer ?
#
loop_
_entity_poly.entity_id
_entity_poly.type
_entity_poly.pdbx_seq_one_letter_code
_entity_poly.pdbx_strand_id
1 'polypeptide(L)'
;MLEKYFEDEVRDGFYIPSMIKRSWAVALDVLSEVDRICQKYDIKYYAEWGTLLGAVRHAGFVPWDDDLDIAMPRNDYIKFCQVAKQELKNGYEIFNFKNHDNFHHFLARVTCTSRICFEDKYLKEHHGFPYIARLDIFVHDNVSRDRKNQEHCEKIAEYIITVADNIADGSMNSEQEKDALKRISQLCNCDVSAYQNKEEERIQLYTLAENIFAAFKDDDCDEMTQMMPCSMYGNHMRIPKKYYDEVVRIPFENTTIPVPIGFDAMLSKRYGDYMKLVRNTGGHNYPFYESQKKQLEVLMDFKLPQYTFDGKKAVRNDDVANTGYKKIITDVMHSVKEEIEKIGHHINNGKFWIDNQTEDIIKNVQEKLADIQQALIETGNLIEQIKGENTESVKCIEKFCDTLYMVYQGNTYDITGEFDNLNSVIENEIIMRKEIVIMPYRAADWSYVKNIWKQTEKNPETDVIVAVLPYYYKEYDGSVKEYVNELNDFPEEINAIDICSYNLELHHPDMIYTESI
;
A
#
# COMPACT_ATOMS: atom_id res chain seq x y z
N MET A 1 3.80 -8.98 -6.24
CA MET A 1 3.22 -10.26 -5.72
C MET A 1 3.44 -11.36 -6.74
N LEU A 2 3.71 -12.62 -6.32
CA LEU A 2 3.85 -13.77 -7.23
C LEU A 2 2.52 -14.06 -7.92
N GLU A 3 2.54 -14.53 -9.19
CA GLU A 3 1.32 -14.90 -9.93
C GLU A 3 0.45 -15.91 -9.16
N LYS A 4 1.07 -16.86 -8.48
CA LYS A 4 0.39 -17.86 -7.63
C LYS A 4 -0.48 -17.23 -6.53
N TYR A 5 -0.14 -16.02 -6.06
CA TYR A 5 -0.97 -15.29 -5.10
C TYR A 5 -2.36 -15.00 -5.67
N PHE A 6 -2.49 -14.80 -6.96
CA PHE A 6 -3.74 -14.44 -7.63
C PHE A 6 -4.58 -15.65 -8.07
N GLU A 7 -4.14 -16.88 -7.80
CA GLU A 7 -4.97 -18.07 -8.04
C GLU A 7 -6.15 -18.10 -7.06
N ASP A 8 -7.25 -18.72 -7.49
CA ASP A 8 -8.39 -18.99 -6.61
C ASP A 8 -7.93 -19.84 -5.42
N GLU A 9 -8.44 -19.54 -4.25
CA GLU A 9 -8.02 -20.16 -3.00
C GLU A 9 -9.21 -20.55 -2.14
N VAL A 10 -9.06 -21.60 -1.32
CA VAL A 10 -9.97 -21.88 -0.22
C VAL A 10 -9.20 -21.71 1.08
N ARG A 11 -9.54 -20.67 1.87
CA ARG A 11 -8.95 -20.38 3.16
C ARG A 11 -10.02 -20.50 4.25
N ASP A 12 -9.78 -21.31 5.26
CA ASP A 12 -10.74 -21.58 6.36
C ASP A 12 -12.12 -22.03 5.86
N GLY A 13 -12.15 -22.81 4.77
CA GLY A 13 -13.36 -23.29 4.13
C GLY A 13 -14.17 -22.20 3.39
N PHE A 14 -13.58 -21.01 3.14
CA PHE A 14 -14.17 -19.94 2.35
C PHE A 14 -13.45 -19.83 1.01
N TYR A 15 -14.24 -19.79 -0.08
CA TYR A 15 -13.71 -19.64 -1.43
C TYR A 15 -13.40 -18.16 -1.73
N ILE A 16 -12.16 -17.89 -2.08
CA ILE A 16 -11.63 -16.56 -2.40
C ILE A 16 -11.28 -16.56 -3.89
N PRO A 17 -12.05 -15.89 -4.74
CA PRO A 17 -11.74 -15.82 -6.16
C PRO A 17 -10.54 -14.92 -6.43
N SER A 18 -9.84 -15.17 -7.53
CA SER A 18 -8.71 -14.38 -8.02
C SER A 18 -8.96 -12.86 -8.00
N MET A 19 -10.17 -12.43 -8.35
CA MET A 19 -10.51 -11.00 -8.37
C MET A 19 -10.47 -10.35 -6.98
N ILE A 20 -10.86 -11.07 -5.92
CA ILE A 20 -10.72 -10.59 -4.52
C ILE A 20 -9.24 -10.45 -4.16
N LYS A 21 -8.40 -11.43 -4.51
CA LYS A 21 -6.95 -11.36 -4.23
C LYS A 21 -6.29 -10.19 -4.98
N ARG A 22 -6.77 -9.87 -6.19
CA ARG A 22 -6.34 -8.67 -6.94
C ARG A 22 -6.78 -7.38 -6.26
N SER A 23 -8.00 -7.32 -5.72
CA SER A 23 -8.46 -6.16 -4.96
C SER A 23 -7.64 -5.99 -3.66
N TRP A 24 -7.33 -7.07 -2.97
CA TRP A 24 -6.44 -7.05 -1.80
C TRP A 24 -5.04 -6.51 -2.16
N ALA A 25 -4.47 -6.96 -3.28
CA ALA A 25 -3.17 -6.48 -3.73
C ALA A 25 -3.16 -4.96 -3.96
N VAL A 26 -4.18 -4.42 -4.64
CA VAL A 26 -4.29 -2.97 -4.84
C VAL A 26 -4.53 -2.23 -3.51
N ALA A 27 -5.32 -2.80 -2.60
CA ALA A 27 -5.50 -2.22 -1.26
C ALA A 27 -4.19 -2.20 -0.45
N LEU A 28 -3.34 -3.22 -0.60
CA LEU A 28 -2.00 -3.25 0.00
C LEU A 28 -1.05 -2.20 -0.61
N ASP A 29 -1.17 -1.90 -1.91
CA ASP A 29 -0.45 -0.78 -2.52
C ASP A 29 -0.89 0.56 -1.92
N VAL A 30 -2.20 0.73 -1.64
CA VAL A 30 -2.70 1.92 -0.93
C VAL A 30 -2.13 1.97 0.50
N LEU A 31 -2.12 0.85 1.22
CA LEU A 31 -1.53 0.75 2.56
C LEU A 31 -0.05 1.11 2.55
N SER A 32 0.71 0.58 1.59
CA SER A 32 2.15 0.88 1.43
C SER A 32 2.40 2.38 1.23
N GLU A 33 1.57 3.04 0.44
CA GLU A 33 1.69 4.48 0.21
C GLU A 33 1.33 5.30 1.45
N VAL A 34 0.29 4.92 2.19
CA VAL A 34 -0.07 5.53 3.47
C VAL A 34 1.04 5.32 4.50
N ASP A 35 1.59 4.11 4.60
CA ASP A 35 2.69 3.78 5.52
C ASP A 35 3.94 4.62 5.22
N ARG A 36 4.32 4.75 3.94
CA ARG A 36 5.43 5.62 3.50
C ARG A 36 5.28 7.06 3.99
N ILE A 37 4.07 7.62 3.85
CA ILE A 37 3.78 8.98 4.31
C ILE A 37 3.84 9.04 5.84
N CYS A 38 3.25 8.07 6.53
CA CYS A 38 3.24 8.01 7.98
C CYS A 38 4.67 7.92 8.55
N GLN A 39 5.53 7.09 7.99
CA GLN A 39 6.94 6.99 8.38
C GLN A 39 7.70 8.30 8.12
N LYS A 40 7.51 8.91 6.94
CA LYS A 40 8.19 10.18 6.59
C LYS A 40 7.86 11.32 7.54
N TYR A 41 6.65 11.37 8.04
CA TYR A 41 6.15 12.48 8.85
C TYR A 41 5.97 12.13 10.34
N ASP A 42 6.43 10.97 10.78
CA ASP A 42 6.24 10.48 12.15
C ASP A 42 4.76 10.58 12.57
N ILE A 43 3.89 9.92 11.81
CA ILE A 43 2.45 9.83 12.02
C ILE A 43 2.12 8.44 12.52
N LYS A 44 1.44 8.33 13.64
CA LYS A 44 1.01 7.06 14.22
C LYS A 44 -0.28 6.60 13.57
N TYR A 45 -0.33 5.31 13.24
CA TYR A 45 -1.56 4.64 12.81
C TYR A 45 -1.55 3.19 13.27
N TYR A 46 -2.71 2.54 13.26
CA TYR A 46 -2.89 1.17 13.71
C TYR A 46 -3.92 0.47 12.83
N ALA A 47 -3.76 -0.84 12.63
CA ALA A 47 -4.81 -1.68 12.07
C ALA A 47 -6.09 -1.59 12.93
N GLU A 48 -7.26 -1.57 12.29
CA GLU A 48 -8.54 -1.41 12.98
C GLU A 48 -9.55 -2.42 12.43
N TRP A 49 -10.64 -2.68 13.14
CA TRP A 49 -11.77 -3.53 12.74
C TRP A 49 -11.35 -4.89 12.16
N GLY A 50 -11.84 -5.21 10.95
CA GLY A 50 -11.56 -6.43 10.20
C GLY A 50 -10.07 -6.61 9.89
N THR A 51 -9.39 -5.51 9.60
CA THR A 51 -7.93 -5.49 9.35
C THR A 51 -7.13 -5.90 10.59
N LEU A 52 -7.47 -5.39 11.78
CA LEU A 52 -6.82 -5.82 13.03
C LEU A 52 -7.09 -7.31 13.33
N LEU A 53 -8.34 -7.74 13.17
CA LEU A 53 -8.70 -9.15 13.36
C LEU A 53 -7.96 -10.05 12.37
N GLY A 54 -7.88 -9.64 11.11
CA GLY A 54 -7.18 -10.35 10.04
C GLY A 54 -5.68 -10.45 10.32
N ALA A 55 -5.04 -9.35 10.69
CA ALA A 55 -3.62 -9.32 11.04
C ALA A 55 -3.28 -10.31 12.15
N VAL A 56 -4.07 -10.36 13.22
CA VAL A 56 -3.81 -11.21 14.39
C VAL A 56 -4.16 -12.68 14.12
N ARG A 57 -5.27 -12.97 13.44
CA ARG A 57 -5.81 -14.33 13.28
C ARG A 57 -5.33 -15.04 12.03
N HIS A 58 -5.16 -14.30 10.92
CA HIS A 58 -4.87 -14.87 9.60
C HIS A 58 -3.53 -14.43 9.02
N ALA A 59 -2.79 -13.55 9.71
CA ALA A 59 -1.61 -12.86 9.17
C ALA A 59 -1.90 -12.19 7.79
N GLY A 60 -3.13 -11.72 7.58
CA GLY A 60 -3.63 -11.14 6.34
C GLY A 60 -5.10 -10.78 6.43
N PHE A 61 -5.76 -10.68 5.29
CA PHE A 61 -7.20 -10.42 5.27
C PHE A 61 -8.00 -11.56 5.90
N VAL A 62 -9.09 -11.21 6.55
CA VAL A 62 -10.14 -12.19 6.86
C VAL A 62 -10.71 -12.71 5.54
N PRO A 63 -10.85 -14.04 5.31
CA PRO A 63 -11.20 -14.59 3.99
C PRO A 63 -12.48 -14.03 3.35
N TRP A 64 -13.42 -13.57 4.16
CA TRP A 64 -14.69 -12.98 3.74
C TRP A 64 -14.77 -11.47 3.97
N ASP A 65 -13.62 -10.81 3.95
CA ASP A 65 -13.45 -9.36 4.08
C ASP A 65 -12.67 -8.80 2.89
N ASP A 66 -12.97 -7.60 2.44
CA ASP A 66 -12.42 -7.06 1.20
C ASP A 66 -12.00 -5.58 1.27
N ASP A 67 -11.94 -5.02 2.48
CA ASP A 67 -11.47 -3.66 2.72
C ASP A 67 -10.32 -3.60 3.73
N LEU A 68 -9.68 -2.44 3.81
CA LEU A 68 -8.64 -2.12 4.77
C LEU A 68 -9.06 -0.94 5.63
N ASP A 69 -9.03 -1.18 6.94
CA ASP A 69 -9.34 -0.21 7.96
C ASP A 69 -8.11 0.05 8.83
N ILE A 70 -7.74 1.31 8.96
CA ILE A 70 -6.76 1.76 9.94
C ILE A 70 -7.35 2.87 10.81
N ALA A 71 -6.74 3.12 11.94
CA ALA A 71 -7.11 4.25 12.80
C ALA A 71 -5.90 5.11 13.12
N MET A 72 -6.13 6.41 13.29
CA MET A 72 -5.13 7.38 13.72
C MET A 72 -5.64 8.17 14.94
N PRO A 73 -4.79 8.49 15.93
CA PRO A 73 -5.11 9.49 16.91
C PRO A 73 -5.46 10.83 16.23
N ARG A 74 -6.35 11.63 16.80
CA ARG A 74 -6.83 12.89 16.20
C ARG A 74 -5.72 13.80 15.67
N ASN A 75 -4.65 13.99 16.40
CA ASN A 75 -3.56 14.87 15.97
C ASN A 75 -2.80 14.29 14.77
N ASP A 76 -2.58 12.99 14.75
CA ASP A 76 -1.95 12.29 13.66
C ASP A 76 -2.82 12.28 12.40
N TYR A 77 -4.14 12.09 12.56
CA TYR A 77 -5.12 12.20 11.48
C TYR A 77 -5.11 13.58 10.82
N ILE A 78 -5.14 14.64 11.64
CA ILE A 78 -5.07 16.03 11.12
C ILE A 78 -3.78 16.24 10.35
N LYS A 79 -2.64 15.81 10.91
CA LYS A 79 -1.32 15.91 10.27
C LYS A 79 -1.30 15.14 8.95
N PHE A 80 -1.82 13.90 8.93
CA PHE A 80 -1.92 13.10 7.72
C PHE A 80 -2.75 13.80 6.63
N CYS A 81 -3.95 14.26 6.94
CA CYS A 81 -4.81 14.97 5.99
C CYS A 81 -4.17 16.24 5.41
N GLN A 82 -3.32 16.93 6.18
CA GLN A 82 -2.60 18.13 5.70
C GLN A 82 -1.52 17.78 4.69
N VAL A 83 -0.76 16.71 4.91
CA VAL A 83 0.39 16.35 4.04
C VAL A 83 -0.02 15.45 2.87
N ALA A 84 -1.05 14.63 3.02
CA ALA A 84 -1.44 13.60 2.04
C ALA A 84 -1.68 14.18 0.63
N LYS A 85 -2.31 15.35 0.51
CA LYS A 85 -2.58 15.98 -0.80
C LYS A 85 -1.33 16.26 -1.63
N GLN A 86 -0.19 16.47 -0.97
CA GLN A 86 1.09 16.79 -1.64
C GLN A 86 2.00 15.58 -1.76
N GLU A 87 1.80 14.58 -0.89
CA GLU A 87 2.68 13.43 -0.76
C GLU A 87 2.19 12.17 -1.47
N LEU A 88 0.88 12.04 -1.67
CA LEU A 88 0.32 10.90 -2.39
C LEU A 88 0.82 10.86 -3.84
N LYS A 89 1.16 9.66 -4.31
CA LYS A 89 1.53 9.42 -5.71
C LYS A 89 0.44 9.87 -6.67
N ASN A 90 0.84 10.16 -7.91
CA ASN A 90 -0.12 10.48 -8.97
C ASN A 90 -1.17 9.37 -9.12
N GLY A 91 -2.44 9.78 -9.18
CA GLY A 91 -3.58 8.85 -9.27
C GLY A 91 -4.18 8.48 -7.93
N TYR A 92 -3.44 8.61 -6.82
CA TYR A 92 -3.98 8.39 -5.48
C TYR A 92 -4.71 9.63 -4.99
N GLU A 93 -5.84 9.43 -4.32
CA GLU A 93 -6.66 10.54 -3.81
C GLU A 93 -7.06 10.31 -2.36
N ILE A 94 -7.20 11.40 -1.60
CA ILE A 94 -7.72 11.38 -0.24
C ILE A 94 -9.07 12.12 -0.20
N PHE A 95 -10.07 11.44 0.36
CA PHE A 95 -11.42 11.94 0.56
C PHE A 95 -11.73 12.10 2.03
N ASN A 96 -12.42 13.17 2.37
CA ASN A 96 -13.12 13.36 3.64
C ASN A 96 -14.28 14.33 3.42
N PHE A 97 -15.17 14.50 4.39
CA PHE A 97 -16.34 15.36 4.26
C PHE A 97 -16.02 16.84 3.98
N LYS A 98 -14.77 17.29 4.16
CA LYS A 98 -14.35 18.68 3.89
C LYS A 98 -13.90 18.92 2.46
N ASN A 99 -13.59 17.87 1.72
CA ASN A 99 -12.99 17.99 0.40
C ASN A 99 -13.72 17.21 -0.71
N HIS A 100 -14.82 16.54 -0.38
CA HIS A 100 -15.59 15.78 -1.33
C HIS A 100 -17.10 15.82 -0.99
N ASP A 101 -17.89 16.40 -1.89
CA ASP A 101 -19.31 16.76 -1.66
C ASP A 101 -20.23 15.59 -1.30
N ASN A 102 -19.91 14.37 -1.70
CA ASN A 102 -20.75 13.20 -1.42
C ASN A 102 -20.13 12.27 -0.36
N PHE A 103 -19.15 12.75 0.41
CA PHE A 103 -18.51 11.95 1.44
C PHE A 103 -18.95 12.41 2.84
N HIS A 104 -19.93 11.71 3.42
CA HIS A 104 -20.59 12.12 4.65
C HIS A 104 -20.18 11.27 5.87
N HIS A 105 -18.90 10.97 5.97
CA HIS A 105 -18.34 10.17 7.06
C HIS A 105 -17.26 10.93 7.83
N PHE A 106 -17.21 10.73 9.16
CA PHE A 106 -16.17 11.29 10.03
C PHE A 106 -14.88 10.46 10.02
N LEU A 107 -14.41 10.15 8.81
CA LEU A 107 -13.16 9.44 8.54
C LEU A 107 -12.53 10.01 7.27
N ALA A 108 -11.32 9.61 6.96
CA ALA A 108 -10.75 9.83 5.62
C ALA A 108 -10.67 8.50 4.87
N ARG A 109 -10.67 8.57 3.56
CA ARG A 109 -10.49 7.44 2.65
C ARG A 109 -9.38 7.75 1.67
N VAL A 110 -8.43 6.84 1.50
CA VAL A 110 -7.43 6.90 0.44
C VAL A 110 -7.77 5.85 -0.62
N THR A 111 -7.73 6.26 -1.90
CA THR A 111 -7.96 5.37 -3.04
C THR A 111 -6.76 5.38 -3.98
N CYS A 112 -6.54 4.29 -4.68
CA CYS A 112 -5.48 4.19 -5.68
C CYS A 112 -5.80 4.94 -6.99
N THR A 113 -7.06 5.30 -7.19
CA THR A 113 -7.56 5.97 -8.39
C THR A 113 -8.93 6.56 -8.13
N SER A 114 -9.33 7.54 -8.94
CA SER A 114 -10.68 8.12 -8.94
C SER A 114 -11.62 7.50 -9.99
N ARG A 115 -11.15 6.54 -10.79
CA ARG A 115 -11.95 5.98 -11.90
C ARG A 115 -11.79 4.46 -12.04
N ILE A 116 -12.85 3.81 -12.53
CA ILE A 116 -12.81 2.43 -13.01
C ILE A 116 -12.12 2.43 -14.37
N CYS A 117 -11.15 1.54 -14.60
CA CYS A 117 -10.36 1.50 -15.81
C CYS A 117 -10.05 0.07 -16.24
N PHE A 118 -10.38 -0.26 -17.49
CA PHE A 118 -10.12 -1.57 -18.12
C PHE A 118 -9.00 -1.52 -19.16
N GLU A 119 -8.26 -0.42 -19.24
CA GLU A 119 -7.11 -0.30 -20.14
C GLU A 119 -5.97 -1.23 -19.71
N ASP A 120 -5.35 -1.92 -20.66
CA ASP A 120 -4.30 -2.91 -20.39
C ASP A 120 -3.15 -2.35 -19.54
N LYS A 121 -2.73 -1.11 -19.80
CA LYS A 121 -1.69 -0.44 -19.03
C LYS A 121 -2.10 -0.28 -17.55
N TYR A 122 -3.31 0.22 -17.33
CA TYR A 122 -3.83 0.40 -15.98
C TYR A 122 -3.93 -0.95 -15.24
N LEU A 123 -4.46 -1.98 -15.91
CA LEU A 123 -4.62 -3.30 -15.32
C LEU A 123 -3.28 -3.93 -14.92
N LYS A 124 -2.23 -3.75 -15.72
CA LYS A 124 -0.88 -4.19 -15.38
C LYS A 124 -0.33 -3.50 -14.13
N GLU A 125 -0.54 -2.20 -14.01
CA GLU A 125 -0.10 -1.39 -12.86
C GLU A 125 -0.93 -1.65 -11.58
N HIS A 126 -2.14 -2.23 -11.71
CA HIS A 126 -3.09 -2.47 -10.63
C HIS A 126 -3.46 -3.95 -10.49
N HIS A 127 -2.49 -4.84 -10.69
CA HIS A 127 -2.63 -6.30 -10.49
C HIS A 127 -3.81 -6.93 -11.25
N GLY A 128 -4.24 -6.34 -12.36
CA GLY A 128 -5.41 -6.80 -13.12
C GLY A 128 -6.76 -6.45 -12.48
N PHE A 129 -6.79 -5.52 -11.52
CA PHE A 129 -8.00 -5.06 -10.85
C PHE A 129 -8.51 -3.76 -11.47
N PRO A 130 -9.68 -3.72 -12.13
CA PRO A 130 -10.16 -2.55 -12.84
C PRO A 130 -10.92 -1.55 -11.99
N TYR A 131 -11.31 -1.92 -10.76
CA TYR A 131 -12.16 -1.15 -9.89
C TYR A 131 -11.36 -0.31 -8.90
N ILE A 132 -12.04 0.50 -8.09
CA ILE A 132 -11.43 1.40 -7.13
C ILE A 132 -11.27 0.67 -5.80
N ALA A 133 -10.02 0.33 -5.43
CA ALA A 133 -9.70 -0.14 -4.09
C ALA A 133 -9.45 1.05 -3.15
N ARG A 134 -9.70 0.83 -1.87
CA ARG A 134 -9.69 1.88 -0.85
C ARG A 134 -9.09 1.39 0.46
N LEU A 135 -8.68 2.39 1.28
CA LEU A 135 -8.29 2.23 2.67
C LEU A 135 -9.02 3.31 3.47
N ASP A 136 -9.76 2.91 4.49
CA ASP A 136 -10.48 3.81 5.39
C ASP A 136 -9.63 4.14 6.62
N ILE A 137 -9.57 5.43 6.96
CA ILE A 137 -8.77 5.97 8.08
C ILE A 137 -9.74 6.52 9.11
N PHE A 138 -9.97 5.74 10.14
CA PHE A 138 -10.78 6.13 11.29
C PHE A 138 -10.01 7.06 12.23
N VAL A 139 -10.74 7.79 13.06
CA VAL A 139 -10.15 8.73 13.99
C VAL A 139 -10.41 8.27 15.42
N HIS A 140 -9.36 8.23 16.23
CA HIS A 140 -9.47 8.03 17.66
C HIS A 140 -9.48 9.37 18.37
N ASP A 141 -10.59 9.68 19.02
CA ASP A 141 -10.79 10.88 19.82
C ASP A 141 -10.70 10.57 21.31
N ASN A 142 -10.18 11.52 22.07
CA ASN A 142 -10.06 11.41 23.51
C ASN A 142 -11.42 11.41 24.20
N VAL A 143 -11.56 10.59 25.24
CA VAL A 143 -12.76 10.52 26.08
C VAL A 143 -12.46 11.16 27.43
N SER A 144 -13.23 12.20 27.78
CA SER A 144 -13.10 12.90 29.05
C SER A 144 -13.28 11.98 30.27
N ARG A 145 -12.43 12.16 31.30
CA ARG A 145 -12.66 11.53 32.62
C ARG A 145 -13.97 12.01 33.26
N ASP A 146 -14.36 13.27 32.99
CA ASP A 146 -15.68 13.79 33.40
C ASP A 146 -16.78 13.22 32.47
N ARG A 147 -17.43 12.17 32.96
CA ARG A 147 -18.48 11.47 32.21
C ARG A 147 -19.69 12.35 31.87
N LYS A 148 -20.04 13.29 32.74
CA LYS A 148 -21.16 14.20 32.48
C LYS A 148 -20.83 15.18 31.36
N ASN A 149 -19.62 15.71 31.37
CA ASN A 149 -19.13 16.57 30.31
C ASN A 149 -19.05 15.82 28.97
N GLN A 150 -18.51 14.58 28.99
CA GLN A 150 -18.46 13.71 27.80
C GLN A 150 -19.85 13.49 27.20
N GLU A 151 -20.82 13.05 28.02
CA GLU A 151 -22.20 12.81 27.56
C GLU A 151 -22.89 14.08 27.06
N HIS A 152 -22.58 15.22 27.67
CA HIS A 152 -23.09 16.51 27.21
C HIS A 152 -22.56 16.87 25.82
N CYS A 153 -21.27 16.74 25.61
CA CYS A 153 -20.63 16.98 24.32
C CYS A 153 -21.13 16.01 23.24
N GLU A 154 -21.28 14.72 23.55
CA GLU A 154 -21.84 13.73 22.63
C GLU A 154 -23.25 14.10 22.18
N LYS A 155 -24.12 14.51 23.11
CA LYS A 155 -25.51 14.94 22.77
C LYS A 155 -25.56 16.20 21.91
N ILE A 156 -24.65 17.16 22.15
CA ILE A 156 -24.58 18.36 21.32
C ILE A 156 -24.13 17.98 19.91
N ALA A 157 -23.09 17.16 19.78
CA ALA A 157 -22.59 16.71 18.49
C ALA A 157 -23.63 15.88 17.71
N GLU A 158 -24.34 14.96 18.39
CA GLU A 158 -25.44 14.18 17.82
C GLU A 158 -26.54 15.09 17.28
N TYR A 159 -26.93 16.12 18.06
CA TYR A 159 -27.92 17.09 17.61
C TYR A 159 -27.44 17.86 16.37
N ILE A 160 -26.19 18.31 16.35
CA ILE A 160 -25.61 19.04 15.21
C ILE A 160 -25.60 18.17 13.96
N ILE A 161 -25.15 16.91 14.05
CA ILE A 161 -25.10 15.97 12.93
C ILE A 161 -26.50 15.70 12.40
N THR A 162 -27.46 15.41 13.31
CA THR A 162 -28.86 15.18 12.92
C THR A 162 -29.47 16.39 12.19
N VAL A 163 -29.19 17.59 12.67
CA VAL A 163 -29.64 18.83 11.99
C VAL A 163 -29.00 18.96 10.61
N ALA A 164 -27.68 18.73 10.52
CA ALA A 164 -26.94 18.81 9.25
C ALA A 164 -27.51 17.84 8.20
N ASP A 165 -27.79 16.60 8.59
CA ASP A 165 -28.35 15.58 7.71
C ASP A 165 -29.77 15.94 7.26
N ASN A 166 -30.62 16.36 8.19
CA ASN A 166 -32.01 16.77 7.90
C ASN A 166 -32.10 18.04 7.01
N ILE A 167 -31.13 18.94 7.10
CA ILE A 167 -31.01 20.09 6.17
C ILE A 167 -30.62 19.62 4.79
N ALA A 168 -29.63 18.74 4.70
CA ALA A 168 -29.07 18.27 3.43
C ALA A 168 -30.05 17.39 2.64
N ASP A 169 -30.85 16.55 3.32
CA ASP A 169 -31.86 15.69 2.69
C ASP A 169 -33.23 16.39 2.47
N GLY A 170 -33.35 17.65 2.90
CA GLY A 170 -34.58 18.44 2.74
C GLY A 170 -35.71 18.09 3.71
N SER A 171 -35.44 17.36 4.78
CA SER A 171 -36.43 16.99 5.81
C SER A 171 -36.84 18.17 6.70
N MET A 172 -36.10 19.28 6.66
CA MET A 172 -36.37 20.51 7.40
C MET A 172 -36.88 21.62 6.49
N ASN A 173 -37.95 22.33 6.94
CA ASN A 173 -38.32 23.58 6.29
C ASN A 173 -37.49 24.76 6.80
N SER A 174 -37.55 25.91 6.12
CA SER A 174 -36.69 27.08 6.41
C SER A 174 -36.88 27.68 7.82
N GLU A 175 -38.06 27.53 8.44
CA GLU A 175 -38.29 27.99 9.80
C GLU A 175 -37.66 27.05 10.82
N GLN A 176 -37.80 25.74 10.65
CA GLN A 176 -37.17 24.71 11.46
C GLN A 176 -35.66 24.80 11.38
N GLU A 177 -35.09 24.98 10.17
CA GLU A 177 -33.66 25.17 9.95
C GLU A 177 -33.14 26.39 10.72
N LYS A 178 -33.81 27.55 10.59
CA LYS A 178 -33.42 28.77 11.30
C LYS A 178 -33.43 28.62 12.82
N ASP A 179 -34.45 27.95 13.35
CA ASP A 179 -34.53 27.70 14.80
C ASP A 179 -33.46 26.71 15.26
N ALA A 180 -33.19 25.68 14.49
CA ALA A 180 -32.13 24.71 14.78
C ALA A 180 -30.74 25.37 14.78
N LEU A 181 -30.40 26.16 13.76
CA LEU A 181 -29.11 26.88 13.68
C LEU A 181 -28.95 27.87 14.83
N LYS A 182 -30.00 28.59 15.19
CA LYS A 182 -30.00 29.48 16.36
C LYS A 182 -29.72 28.72 17.65
N ARG A 183 -30.35 27.55 17.82
CA ARG A 183 -30.09 26.69 18.98
C ARG A 183 -28.66 26.16 19.01
N ILE A 184 -28.11 25.74 17.89
CA ILE A 184 -26.71 25.30 17.77
C ILE A 184 -25.78 26.45 18.14
N SER A 185 -26.01 27.67 17.62
CA SER A 185 -25.23 28.86 17.96
C SER A 185 -25.20 29.12 19.47
N GLN A 186 -26.34 28.96 20.14
CA GLN A 186 -26.45 29.11 21.60
C GLN A 186 -25.70 28.01 22.37
N LEU A 187 -25.85 26.75 21.95
CA LEU A 187 -25.21 25.60 22.59
C LEU A 187 -23.70 25.62 22.46
N CYS A 188 -23.18 26.04 21.32
CA CYS A 188 -21.76 26.06 21.00
C CYS A 188 -21.10 27.43 21.27
N ASN A 189 -21.87 28.44 21.63
CA ASN A 189 -21.41 29.83 21.81
C ASN A 189 -20.60 30.33 20.60
N CYS A 190 -21.11 30.07 19.38
CA CYS A 190 -20.51 30.46 18.11
C CYS A 190 -21.59 30.91 17.12
N ASP A 191 -21.18 31.68 16.12
CA ASP A 191 -22.08 32.06 15.02
C ASP A 191 -22.18 30.92 14.01
N VAL A 192 -23.42 30.47 13.76
CA VAL A 192 -23.74 29.49 12.73
C VAL A 192 -24.74 30.15 11.78
N SER A 193 -24.36 30.26 10.52
CA SER A 193 -25.15 30.91 9.48
C SER A 193 -25.76 29.91 8.51
N ALA A 194 -26.96 30.21 8.02
CA ALA A 194 -27.53 29.47 6.90
C ALA A 194 -26.78 29.78 5.60
N TYR A 195 -26.49 28.75 4.82
CA TYR A 195 -25.88 28.88 3.50
C TYR A 195 -26.93 28.65 2.39
N GLN A 196 -26.69 29.24 1.23
CA GLN A 196 -27.51 28.94 0.05
C GLN A 196 -27.25 27.53 -0.45
N ASN A 197 -25.99 27.10 -0.40
CA ASN A 197 -25.57 25.73 -0.70
C ASN A 197 -25.71 24.87 0.55
N LYS A 198 -26.63 23.90 0.51
CA LYS A 198 -26.90 23.01 1.65
C LYS A 198 -25.75 22.05 1.98
N GLU A 199 -24.92 21.76 1.00
CA GLU A 199 -23.70 20.99 1.22
C GLU A 199 -22.64 21.78 2.02
N GLU A 200 -22.45 23.05 1.70
CA GLU A 200 -21.57 23.93 2.49
C GLU A 200 -22.04 24.08 3.93
N GLU A 201 -23.35 24.17 4.14
CA GLU A 201 -23.98 24.25 5.45
C GLU A 201 -23.73 22.94 6.25
N ARG A 202 -23.89 21.78 5.60
CA ARG A 202 -23.59 20.49 6.22
C ARG A 202 -22.10 20.38 6.59
N ILE A 203 -21.18 20.77 5.71
CA ILE A 203 -19.73 20.77 5.99
C ILE A 203 -19.40 21.67 7.19
N GLN A 204 -20.04 22.85 7.30
CA GLN A 204 -19.87 23.73 8.47
C GLN A 204 -20.31 23.04 9.76
N LEU A 205 -21.51 22.44 9.76
CA LEU A 205 -22.06 21.77 10.93
C LEU A 205 -21.25 20.51 11.30
N TYR A 206 -20.86 19.70 10.34
CA TYR A 206 -19.96 18.56 10.57
C TYR A 206 -18.60 19.00 11.12
N THR A 207 -18.04 20.10 10.62
CA THR A 207 -16.80 20.67 11.17
C THR A 207 -16.96 21.11 12.63
N LEU A 208 -18.12 21.67 12.98
CA LEU A 208 -18.44 22.03 14.36
C LEU A 208 -18.55 20.79 15.26
N ALA A 209 -19.23 19.74 14.80
CA ALA A 209 -19.31 18.46 15.50
C ALA A 209 -17.92 17.81 15.68
N GLU A 210 -17.09 17.82 14.63
CA GLU A 210 -15.71 17.30 14.69
C GLU A 210 -14.86 18.09 15.70
N ASN A 211 -15.02 19.41 15.81
CA ASN A 211 -14.34 20.22 16.82
C ASN A 211 -14.75 19.84 18.24
N ILE A 212 -16.00 19.44 18.46
CA ILE A 212 -16.48 18.94 19.76
C ILE A 212 -15.81 17.58 20.07
N PHE A 213 -15.65 16.69 19.09
CA PHE A 213 -14.93 15.41 19.27
C PHE A 213 -13.46 15.63 19.64
N ALA A 214 -12.83 16.62 19.02
CA ALA A 214 -11.44 16.97 19.23
C ALA A 214 -11.17 17.83 20.49
N ALA A 215 -12.21 18.17 21.27
CA ALA A 215 -12.08 19.17 22.34
C ALA A 215 -11.27 18.70 23.55
N PHE A 216 -11.18 17.40 23.80
CA PHE A 216 -10.52 16.87 24.99
C PHE A 216 -9.03 16.64 24.77
N LYS A 217 -8.21 17.18 25.70
CA LYS A 217 -6.75 17.05 25.64
C LYS A 217 -6.29 15.70 26.19
N ASP A 218 -5.13 15.27 25.75
CA ASP A 218 -4.51 14.01 26.15
C ASP A 218 -4.37 13.85 27.67
N ASP A 219 -3.92 14.90 28.37
CA ASP A 219 -3.68 14.88 29.82
C ASP A 219 -4.95 14.68 30.66
N ASP A 220 -6.11 14.99 30.10
CA ASP A 220 -7.41 14.89 30.77
C ASP A 220 -8.14 13.55 30.48
N CYS A 221 -7.50 12.62 29.73
CA CYS A 221 -8.15 11.45 29.20
C CYS A 221 -7.31 10.18 29.38
N ASP A 222 -7.98 9.10 29.84
CA ASP A 222 -7.37 7.76 29.97
C ASP A 222 -7.90 6.79 28.91
N GLU A 223 -8.91 7.21 28.16
CA GLU A 223 -9.57 6.41 27.12
C GLU A 223 -9.67 7.20 25.82
N MET A 224 -9.74 6.46 24.74
CA MET A 224 -10.11 6.96 23.42
C MET A 224 -11.36 6.24 22.93
N THR A 225 -12.03 6.81 21.96
CA THR A 225 -13.13 6.17 21.25
C THR A 225 -13.07 6.52 19.77
N GLN A 226 -13.70 5.70 18.98
CA GLN A 226 -13.84 5.86 17.56
C GLN A 226 -15.31 6.15 17.22
N MET A 227 -15.54 6.79 16.09
CA MET A 227 -16.88 7.06 15.59
C MET A 227 -17.75 7.83 16.59
N MET A 228 -17.31 9.01 16.93
CA MET A 228 -18.11 9.94 17.74
C MET A 228 -19.24 10.57 16.91
N PRO A 229 -20.39 10.80 17.46
CA PRO A 229 -20.83 10.36 18.80
C PRO A 229 -21.18 8.86 18.78
N CYS A 230 -20.64 8.12 19.74
CA CYS A 230 -20.85 6.67 19.82
C CYS A 230 -22.32 6.28 19.91
N SER A 231 -23.17 7.16 20.50
CA SER A 231 -24.62 6.93 20.65
C SER A 231 -25.33 6.75 19.32
N MET A 232 -24.95 7.48 18.28
CA MET A 232 -25.57 7.38 16.94
C MET A 232 -25.28 6.06 16.24
N TYR A 233 -24.11 5.49 16.50
CA TYR A 233 -23.66 4.25 15.86
C TYR A 233 -23.91 3.01 16.71
N GLY A 234 -24.55 3.15 17.88
CA GLY A 234 -24.81 2.06 18.80
C GLY A 234 -23.57 1.42 19.40
N ASN A 235 -22.41 2.05 19.25
CA ASN A 235 -21.12 1.54 19.67
C ASN A 235 -20.50 2.43 20.75
N HIS A 236 -20.57 1.98 21.99
CA HIS A 236 -19.97 2.65 23.15
C HIS A 236 -18.56 2.15 23.45
N MET A 237 -17.79 1.73 22.44
CA MET A 237 -16.45 1.22 22.68
C MET A 237 -15.49 2.34 23.04
N ARG A 238 -15.21 2.42 24.33
CA ARG A 238 -14.13 3.22 24.89
C ARG A 238 -12.95 2.30 25.12
N ILE A 239 -11.81 2.68 24.61
CA ILE A 239 -10.58 1.88 24.63
C ILE A 239 -9.57 2.59 25.51
N PRO A 240 -9.00 1.93 26.54
CA PRO A 240 -7.94 2.51 27.36
C PRO A 240 -6.73 2.92 26.51
N LYS A 241 -6.25 4.14 26.68
CA LYS A 241 -5.08 4.67 25.95
C LYS A 241 -3.84 3.82 26.13
N LYS A 242 -3.65 3.19 27.30
CA LYS A 242 -2.54 2.27 27.57
C LYS A 242 -2.43 1.10 26.59
N TYR A 243 -3.49 0.74 25.86
CA TYR A 243 -3.42 -0.30 24.83
C TYR A 243 -2.64 0.14 23.61
N TYR A 244 -2.39 1.45 23.47
CA TYR A 244 -1.64 2.08 22.38
C TYR A 244 -0.27 2.62 22.82
N ASP A 245 0.18 2.33 24.06
CA ASP A 245 1.47 2.81 24.58
C ASP A 245 2.63 2.25 23.78
N GLU A 246 2.49 0.99 23.31
CA GLU A 246 3.43 0.34 22.42
C GLU A 246 2.73 -0.18 21.18
N VAL A 247 3.46 -0.21 20.08
CA VAL A 247 3.00 -0.67 18.77
C VAL A 247 3.94 -1.73 18.25
N VAL A 248 3.39 -2.85 17.79
CA VAL A 248 4.15 -3.95 17.19
C VAL A 248 3.76 -4.07 15.73
N ARG A 249 4.71 -4.23 14.85
CA ARG A 249 4.41 -4.59 13.46
C ARG A 249 4.34 -6.11 13.34
N ILE A 250 3.23 -6.62 12.84
CA ILE A 250 3.02 -8.06 12.64
C ILE A 250 2.77 -8.35 11.16
N PRO A 251 3.00 -9.58 10.68
CA PRO A 251 2.76 -9.97 9.30
C PRO A 251 1.32 -9.68 8.86
N PHE A 252 1.17 -9.20 7.62
CA PHE A 252 -0.12 -8.98 6.96
C PHE A 252 0.04 -9.21 5.45
N GLU A 253 -0.42 -10.34 4.94
CA GLU A 253 -0.18 -10.82 3.56
C GLU A 253 1.34 -10.79 3.23
N ASN A 254 1.75 -10.00 2.28
CA ASN A 254 3.15 -9.84 1.87
C ASN A 254 3.87 -8.63 2.52
N THR A 255 3.28 -8.04 3.55
CA THR A 255 3.82 -6.87 4.26
C THR A 255 3.66 -7.02 5.77
N THR A 256 3.87 -5.95 6.50
CA THR A 256 3.57 -5.86 7.93
C THR A 256 2.65 -4.68 8.21
N ILE A 257 1.85 -4.79 9.26
CA ILE A 257 0.96 -3.70 9.69
C ILE A 257 1.15 -3.42 11.19
N PRO A 258 1.14 -2.15 11.62
CA PRO A 258 1.24 -1.83 13.04
C PRO A 258 -0.05 -2.16 13.78
N VAL A 259 0.07 -2.86 14.90
CA VAL A 259 -1.03 -3.17 15.80
C VAL A 259 -0.71 -2.68 17.22
N PRO A 260 -1.69 -2.18 17.98
CA PRO A 260 -1.45 -1.76 19.38
C PRO A 260 -1.17 -2.97 20.26
N ILE A 261 -0.30 -2.84 21.25
CA ILE A 261 0.07 -3.93 22.17
C ILE A 261 -1.16 -4.52 22.90
N GLY A 262 -2.19 -3.72 23.11
CA GLY A 262 -3.45 -4.14 23.73
C GLY A 262 -4.44 -4.81 22.77
N PHE A 263 -4.04 -5.25 21.59
CA PHE A 263 -4.92 -5.82 20.56
C PHE A 263 -5.79 -6.99 21.07
N ASP A 264 -5.25 -7.86 21.91
CA ASP A 264 -5.99 -9.00 22.44
C ASP A 264 -7.22 -8.58 23.27
N ALA A 265 -7.03 -7.61 24.18
CA ALA A 265 -8.12 -7.05 24.97
C ALA A 265 -9.15 -6.29 24.11
N MET A 266 -8.69 -5.60 23.05
CA MET A 266 -9.56 -4.88 22.11
C MET A 266 -10.41 -5.88 21.31
N LEU A 267 -9.80 -6.88 20.71
CA LEU A 267 -10.47 -7.92 19.94
C LEU A 267 -11.45 -8.74 20.79
N SER A 268 -11.01 -9.15 22.00
CA SER A 268 -11.86 -9.88 22.94
C SER A 268 -13.08 -9.05 23.35
N LYS A 269 -12.92 -7.73 23.59
CA LYS A 269 -14.04 -6.83 23.92
C LYS A 269 -15.01 -6.66 22.76
N ARG A 270 -14.49 -6.63 21.52
CA ARG A 270 -15.27 -6.36 20.30
C ARG A 270 -15.97 -7.61 19.75
N TYR A 271 -15.26 -8.72 19.72
CA TYR A 271 -15.69 -9.95 19.06
C TYR A 271 -15.83 -11.17 19.99
N GLY A 272 -15.57 -11.02 21.30
CA GLY A 272 -15.58 -12.13 22.26
C GLY A 272 -14.42 -13.09 22.01
N ASP A 273 -14.71 -14.38 21.81
CA ASP A 273 -13.72 -15.38 21.38
C ASP A 273 -13.38 -15.16 19.90
N TYR A 274 -12.55 -14.15 19.62
CA TYR A 274 -12.24 -13.71 18.26
C TYR A 274 -11.39 -14.73 17.48
N MET A 275 -10.75 -15.67 18.15
CA MET A 275 -10.04 -16.78 17.49
C MET A 275 -11.01 -17.79 16.87
N LYS A 276 -12.25 -17.84 17.34
CA LYS A 276 -13.30 -18.65 16.72
C LYS A 276 -13.73 -18.04 15.40
N LEU A 277 -13.74 -18.87 14.35
CA LEU A 277 -14.19 -18.46 13.03
C LEU A 277 -15.71 -18.22 13.03
N VAL A 278 -16.09 -16.99 12.78
CA VAL A 278 -17.49 -16.58 12.58
C VAL A 278 -17.57 -15.88 11.22
N ARG A 279 -18.31 -16.46 10.30
CA ARG A 279 -18.55 -15.88 8.99
C ARG A 279 -19.62 -14.81 9.11
N ASN A 280 -19.19 -13.57 9.19
CA ASN A 280 -20.05 -12.40 9.15
C ASN A 280 -19.46 -11.43 8.14
N THR A 281 -20.22 -11.04 7.14
CA THR A 281 -19.78 -10.14 6.06
C THR A 281 -19.77 -8.66 6.46
N GLY A 282 -19.85 -8.34 7.76
CA GLY A 282 -19.85 -6.96 8.23
C GLY A 282 -21.07 -6.16 7.79
N GLY A 283 -20.91 -4.84 7.70
CA GLY A 283 -21.98 -3.91 7.35
C GLY A 283 -22.01 -3.49 5.87
N HIS A 284 -21.16 -4.03 5.00
CA HIS A 284 -21.10 -3.67 3.59
C HIS A 284 -21.33 -4.87 2.65
N ASN A 285 -21.60 -4.59 1.38
CA ASN A 285 -21.79 -5.62 0.37
C ASN A 285 -20.44 -6.24 -0.01
N TYR A 286 -20.29 -7.54 0.19
CA TYR A 286 -19.13 -8.32 -0.25
C TYR A 286 -19.45 -9.00 -1.59
N PRO A 287 -18.57 -8.92 -2.60
CA PRO A 287 -17.43 -8.01 -2.68
C PRO A 287 -17.84 -6.57 -3.03
N PHE A 288 -17.12 -5.58 -2.46
CA PHE A 288 -17.47 -4.17 -2.61
C PHE A 288 -17.50 -3.69 -4.06
N TYR A 289 -16.68 -4.25 -4.93
CA TYR A 289 -16.60 -3.85 -6.34
C TYR A 289 -17.85 -4.24 -7.15
N GLU A 290 -18.68 -5.16 -6.68
CA GLU A 290 -19.96 -5.47 -7.34
C GLU A 290 -20.92 -4.27 -7.30
N SER A 291 -20.86 -3.43 -6.28
CA SER A 291 -21.62 -2.19 -6.23
C SER A 291 -21.13 -1.19 -7.28
N GLN A 292 -19.81 -1.08 -7.49
CA GLN A 292 -19.22 -0.23 -8.54
C GLN A 292 -19.60 -0.74 -9.93
N LYS A 293 -19.55 -2.06 -10.14
CA LYS A 293 -19.98 -2.70 -11.38
C LYS A 293 -21.45 -2.40 -11.68
N LYS A 294 -22.34 -2.57 -10.69
CA LYS A 294 -23.77 -2.27 -10.84
C LYS A 294 -24.04 -0.81 -11.16
N GLN A 295 -23.33 0.12 -10.52
CA GLN A 295 -23.45 1.55 -10.85
C GLN A 295 -23.03 1.84 -12.30
N LEU A 296 -21.94 1.22 -12.75
CA LEU A 296 -21.46 1.36 -14.13
C LEU A 296 -22.47 0.78 -15.13
N GLU A 297 -23.06 -0.38 -14.83
CA GLU A 297 -24.12 -1.01 -15.66
C GLU A 297 -25.36 -0.11 -15.79
N VAL A 298 -25.76 0.56 -14.70
CA VAL A 298 -26.86 1.54 -14.73
C VAL A 298 -26.52 2.75 -15.57
N LEU A 299 -25.30 3.30 -15.45
CA LEU A 299 -24.87 4.47 -16.21
C LEU A 299 -24.75 4.17 -17.71
N MET A 300 -24.38 2.95 -18.08
CA MET A 300 -24.17 2.54 -19.46
C MET A 300 -25.41 1.90 -20.10
N ASP A 301 -26.47 1.67 -19.33
CA ASP A 301 -27.72 1.00 -19.76
C ASP A 301 -27.49 -0.38 -20.40
N PHE A 302 -26.47 -1.12 -19.96
CA PHE A 302 -26.25 -2.51 -20.33
C PHE A 302 -25.48 -3.27 -19.23
N LYS A 303 -25.60 -4.61 -19.24
CA LYS A 303 -24.86 -5.46 -18.32
C LYS A 303 -23.43 -5.66 -18.81
N LEU A 304 -22.48 -5.37 -17.93
CA LEU A 304 -21.08 -5.66 -18.20
C LEU A 304 -20.83 -7.17 -18.26
N PRO A 305 -20.03 -7.66 -19.22
CA PRO A 305 -19.59 -9.05 -19.22
C PRO A 305 -18.80 -9.34 -17.92
N GLN A 306 -18.78 -10.61 -17.56
CA GLN A 306 -17.92 -11.02 -16.44
C GLN A 306 -16.46 -10.75 -16.82
N TYR A 307 -15.81 -9.87 -16.07
CA TYR A 307 -14.42 -9.55 -16.29
C TYR A 307 -13.53 -10.65 -15.68
N THR A 308 -12.59 -11.13 -16.47
CA THR A 308 -11.52 -12.05 -16.05
C THR A 308 -10.20 -11.50 -16.57
N PHE A 309 -9.24 -11.30 -15.69
CA PHE A 309 -7.91 -10.87 -16.10
C PHE A 309 -7.16 -12.05 -16.74
N ASP A 310 -6.73 -11.89 -18.00
CA ASP A 310 -5.90 -12.87 -18.68
C ASP A 310 -4.42 -12.53 -18.45
N GLY A 311 -3.83 -13.13 -17.42
CA GLY A 311 -2.42 -12.95 -17.06
C GLY A 311 -1.46 -13.32 -18.18
N LYS A 312 -1.84 -14.25 -19.11
CA LYS A 312 -0.97 -14.66 -20.22
C LYS A 312 -0.68 -13.53 -21.21
N LYS A 313 -1.59 -12.56 -21.35
CA LYS A 313 -1.32 -11.34 -22.12
C LYS A 313 -0.38 -10.36 -21.40
N ALA A 314 -0.25 -10.47 -20.09
CA ALA A 314 0.64 -9.64 -19.28
C ALA A 314 2.09 -10.15 -19.25
N VAL A 315 2.33 -11.41 -19.57
CA VAL A 315 3.64 -12.11 -19.49
C VAL A 315 4.73 -11.51 -20.40
N ARG A 316 4.37 -10.70 -21.40
CA ARG A 316 5.37 -10.02 -22.26
C ARG A 316 6.26 -8.99 -21.52
N ASN A 317 5.92 -8.60 -20.27
CA ASN A 317 6.70 -7.63 -19.49
C ASN A 317 7.51 -8.26 -18.34
N ASP A 318 7.34 -9.54 -18.04
CA ASP A 318 8.03 -10.19 -16.91
C ASP A 318 9.55 -10.29 -17.15
N ASP A 319 9.97 -10.48 -18.42
CA ASP A 319 11.40 -10.49 -18.76
C ASP A 319 12.08 -9.13 -18.49
N VAL A 320 11.36 -8.03 -18.71
CA VAL A 320 11.86 -6.67 -18.48
C VAL A 320 12.00 -6.38 -16.98
N ALA A 321 10.98 -6.71 -16.19
CA ALA A 321 11.02 -6.57 -14.74
C ALA A 321 12.14 -7.44 -14.13
N ASN A 322 12.32 -8.66 -14.63
CA ASN A 322 13.35 -9.59 -14.17
C ASN A 322 14.78 -9.05 -14.37
N THR A 323 15.04 -8.32 -15.45
CA THR A 323 16.37 -7.72 -15.70
C THR A 323 16.70 -6.63 -14.67
N GLY A 324 15.73 -5.78 -14.32
CA GLY A 324 15.90 -4.77 -13.27
C GLY A 324 16.16 -5.40 -11.90
N TYR A 325 15.45 -6.45 -11.53
CA TYR A 325 15.67 -7.18 -10.28
C TYR A 325 17.03 -7.85 -10.21
N LYS A 326 17.54 -8.41 -11.31
CA LYS A 326 18.90 -8.98 -11.37
C LYS A 326 19.95 -7.96 -11.00
N LYS A 327 19.83 -6.72 -11.52
CA LYS A 327 20.77 -5.63 -11.20
C LYS A 327 20.69 -5.25 -9.72
N ILE A 328 19.49 -5.10 -9.16
CA ILE A 328 19.27 -4.82 -7.73
C ILE A 328 19.94 -5.93 -6.89
N ILE A 329 19.75 -7.20 -7.22
CA ILE A 329 20.38 -8.33 -6.53
C ILE A 329 21.91 -8.17 -6.54
N THR A 330 22.52 -7.86 -7.69
CA THR A 330 23.96 -7.68 -7.78
C THR A 330 24.45 -6.52 -6.91
N ASP A 331 23.78 -5.38 -6.96
CA ASP A 331 24.16 -4.19 -6.20
C ASP A 331 24.03 -4.45 -4.69
N VAL A 332 22.97 -5.14 -4.25
CA VAL A 332 22.80 -5.54 -2.84
C VAL A 332 23.87 -6.53 -2.42
N MET A 333 24.14 -7.57 -3.21
CA MET A 333 25.18 -8.56 -2.91
C MET A 333 26.57 -7.91 -2.82
N HIS A 334 26.86 -6.92 -3.67
CA HIS A 334 28.11 -6.15 -3.58
C HIS A 334 28.19 -5.35 -2.26
N SER A 335 27.13 -4.65 -1.88
CA SER A 335 27.05 -3.89 -0.63
C SER A 335 27.18 -4.80 0.60
N VAL A 336 26.51 -5.96 0.58
CA VAL A 336 26.62 -6.98 1.64
C VAL A 336 28.05 -7.49 1.76
N LYS A 337 28.73 -7.73 0.63
CA LYS A 337 30.15 -8.15 0.61
C LYS A 337 31.04 -7.14 1.33
N GLU A 338 30.91 -5.86 0.99
CA GLU A 338 31.70 -4.80 1.65
C GLU A 338 31.47 -4.75 3.17
N GLU A 339 30.22 -4.91 3.63
CA GLU A 339 29.94 -4.91 5.06
C GLU A 339 30.48 -6.18 5.75
N ILE A 340 30.38 -7.36 5.12
CA ILE A 340 30.96 -8.61 5.64
C ILE A 340 32.47 -8.49 5.75
N GLU A 341 33.18 -7.91 4.76
CA GLU A 341 34.63 -7.69 4.81
C GLU A 341 35.01 -6.77 5.99
N LYS A 342 34.24 -5.70 6.23
CA LYS A 342 34.47 -4.78 7.36
C LYS A 342 34.32 -5.47 8.73
N ILE A 343 33.31 -6.29 8.90
CA ILE A 343 33.06 -6.99 10.18
C ILE A 343 33.81 -8.31 10.30
N GLY A 344 34.17 -8.96 9.18
CA GLY A 344 34.84 -10.25 9.14
C GLY A 344 36.20 -10.24 9.86
N HIS A 345 36.93 -9.14 9.77
CA HIS A 345 38.16 -8.96 10.53
C HIS A 345 37.96 -9.03 12.05
N HIS A 346 36.80 -8.66 12.53
CA HIS A 346 36.45 -8.71 13.95
C HIS A 346 35.96 -10.10 14.38
N ILE A 347 35.34 -10.86 13.49
CA ILE A 347 34.64 -12.11 13.80
C ILE A 347 35.49 -13.35 13.54
N ASN A 348 36.26 -13.41 12.43
CA ASN A 348 36.99 -14.61 11.97
C ASN A 348 38.20 -14.98 12.84
N ASN A 349 38.66 -14.11 13.72
CA ASN A 349 39.81 -14.40 14.60
C ASN A 349 39.42 -15.14 15.91
N GLY A 350 38.20 -15.58 16.10
CA GLY A 350 37.72 -16.35 17.27
C GLY A 350 37.85 -15.63 18.62
N LYS A 351 38.35 -14.41 18.64
CA LYS A 351 38.61 -13.61 19.84
C LYS A 351 37.61 -12.51 20.09
N PHE A 352 36.75 -12.22 19.14
CA PHE A 352 35.82 -11.09 19.22
C PHE A 352 34.96 -11.09 20.49
N TRP A 353 34.48 -12.27 20.90
CA TRP A 353 33.61 -12.45 22.05
C TRP A 353 34.38 -12.70 23.37
N ILE A 354 35.70 -12.86 23.32
CA ILE A 354 36.52 -13.31 24.45
C ILE A 354 37.42 -12.21 25.03
N ASP A 355 37.84 -11.21 24.24
CA ASP A 355 38.73 -10.14 24.70
C ASP A 355 37.99 -8.77 24.76
N ASN A 356 37.81 -8.26 25.98
CA ASN A 356 37.55 -6.86 26.42
C ASN A 356 37.23 -5.80 25.35
N GLN A 357 36.40 -6.11 24.36
CA GLN A 357 35.88 -5.12 23.45
C GLN A 357 34.78 -4.31 24.15
N THR A 358 34.71 -3.02 23.89
CA THR A 358 33.68 -2.16 24.47
C THR A 358 32.29 -2.63 24.02
N GLU A 359 31.31 -2.54 24.90
CA GLU A 359 29.90 -2.89 24.66
C GLU A 359 29.38 -2.26 23.35
N ASP A 360 29.85 -1.06 23.03
CA ASP A 360 29.52 -0.32 21.79
C ASP A 360 29.98 -1.01 20.51
N ILE A 361 31.14 -1.66 20.49
CA ILE A 361 31.64 -2.37 19.31
C ILE A 361 30.83 -3.65 19.09
N ILE A 362 30.52 -4.39 20.16
CA ILE A 362 29.69 -5.57 20.09
C ILE A 362 28.30 -5.22 19.53
N LYS A 363 27.67 -4.17 20.07
CA LYS A 363 26.39 -3.69 19.61
C LYS A 363 26.40 -3.27 18.14
N ASN A 364 27.41 -2.53 17.71
CA ASN A 364 27.56 -2.12 16.31
C ASN A 364 27.67 -3.32 15.37
N VAL A 365 28.45 -4.35 15.71
CA VAL A 365 28.57 -5.58 14.90
C VAL A 365 27.23 -6.33 14.88
N GLN A 366 26.52 -6.42 16.01
CA GLN A 366 25.20 -7.05 16.05
C GLN A 366 24.18 -6.33 15.18
N GLU A 367 24.15 -5.00 15.19
CA GLU A 367 23.30 -4.19 14.32
C GLU A 367 23.62 -4.47 12.84
N LYS A 368 24.89 -4.48 12.46
CA LYS A 368 25.31 -4.79 11.09
C LYS A 368 24.97 -6.21 10.64
N LEU A 369 25.09 -7.21 11.51
CA LEU A 369 24.68 -8.58 11.19
C LEU A 369 23.17 -8.67 10.93
N ALA A 370 22.36 -7.93 11.68
CA ALA A 370 20.92 -7.86 11.47
C ALA A 370 20.57 -7.17 10.13
N ASP A 371 21.26 -6.07 9.80
CA ASP A 371 21.09 -5.34 8.53
C ASP A 371 21.45 -6.23 7.32
N ILE A 372 22.56 -6.96 7.40
CA ILE A 372 22.97 -7.93 6.38
C ILE A 372 21.91 -9.03 6.23
N GLN A 373 21.44 -9.59 7.32
CA GLN A 373 20.40 -10.62 7.28
C GLN A 373 19.13 -10.11 6.61
N GLN A 374 18.68 -8.90 6.93
CA GLN A 374 17.52 -8.28 6.29
C GLN A 374 17.71 -8.09 4.79
N ALA A 375 18.87 -7.57 4.37
CA ALA A 375 19.18 -7.38 2.95
C ALA A 375 19.19 -8.71 2.18
N LEU A 376 19.68 -9.79 2.78
CA LEU A 376 19.69 -11.13 2.19
C LEU A 376 18.29 -11.72 2.08
N ILE A 377 17.42 -11.52 3.07
CA ILE A 377 16.01 -11.93 3.01
C ILE A 377 15.30 -11.21 1.84
N GLU A 378 15.52 -9.91 1.70
CA GLU A 378 14.95 -9.14 0.58
C GLU A 378 15.49 -9.63 -0.77
N THR A 379 16.77 -9.96 -0.84
CA THR A 379 17.39 -10.59 -2.03
C THR A 379 16.77 -11.94 -2.35
N GLY A 380 16.54 -12.78 -1.36
CA GLY A 380 15.84 -14.07 -1.51
C GLY A 380 14.45 -13.90 -2.12
N ASN A 381 13.68 -12.94 -1.61
CA ASN A 381 12.35 -12.61 -2.15
C ASN A 381 12.41 -12.16 -3.63
N LEU A 382 13.42 -11.36 -4.00
CA LEU A 382 13.61 -10.96 -5.41
C LEU A 382 13.98 -12.14 -6.30
N ILE A 383 14.83 -13.07 -5.82
CA ILE A 383 15.20 -14.28 -6.55
C ILE A 383 13.97 -15.17 -6.76
N GLU A 384 13.13 -15.33 -5.75
CA GLU A 384 11.86 -16.08 -5.89
C GLU A 384 10.93 -15.47 -6.93
N GLN A 385 10.88 -14.15 -7.03
CA GLN A 385 10.11 -13.46 -8.07
C GLN A 385 10.61 -13.75 -9.49
N ILE A 386 11.94 -13.91 -9.66
CA ILE A 386 12.56 -14.15 -10.97
C ILE A 386 12.52 -15.63 -11.36
N LYS A 387 12.80 -16.52 -10.42
CA LYS A 387 13.06 -17.94 -10.67
C LYS A 387 12.02 -18.90 -10.09
N GLY A 388 11.14 -18.39 -9.22
CA GLY A 388 10.20 -19.21 -8.47
C GLY A 388 10.76 -19.74 -7.15
N GLU A 389 9.90 -20.42 -6.41
CA GLU A 389 10.24 -21.03 -5.10
C GLU A 389 11.24 -22.19 -5.26
N ASN A 390 11.98 -22.48 -4.18
CA ASN A 390 12.91 -23.64 -4.06
C ASN A 390 14.18 -23.58 -4.93
N THR A 391 14.64 -22.41 -5.31
CA THR A 391 15.94 -22.24 -5.99
C THR A 391 17.09 -22.58 -5.04
N GLU A 392 18.25 -22.91 -5.61
CA GLU A 392 19.45 -23.18 -4.80
C GLU A 392 19.98 -21.91 -4.12
N SER A 393 19.86 -20.77 -4.77
CA SER A 393 20.21 -19.45 -4.21
C SER A 393 19.42 -19.14 -2.95
N VAL A 394 18.08 -19.34 -2.96
CA VAL A 394 17.21 -19.09 -1.79
C VAL A 394 17.59 -20.00 -0.63
N LYS A 395 17.81 -21.29 -0.87
CA LYS A 395 18.27 -22.23 0.18
C LYS A 395 19.63 -21.84 0.76
N CYS A 396 20.55 -21.37 -0.09
CA CYS A 396 21.85 -20.88 0.38
C CYS A 396 21.73 -19.60 1.20
N ILE A 397 20.83 -18.67 0.82
CA ILE A 397 20.52 -17.48 1.61
C ILE A 397 19.96 -17.86 2.97
N GLU A 398 18.97 -18.73 3.04
CA GLU A 398 18.40 -19.21 4.31
C GLU A 398 19.48 -19.79 5.23
N LYS A 399 20.31 -20.68 4.69
CA LYS A 399 21.42 -21.28 5.44
C LYS A 399 22.42 -20.24 5.93
N PHE A 400 22.75 -19.24 5.10
CA PHE A 400 23.66 -18.18 5.50
C PHE A 400 23.04 -17.24 6.53
N CYS A 401 21.75 -16.95 6.47
CA CYS A 401 21.01 -16.23 7.49
C CYS A 401 21.06 -16.95 8.85
N ASP A 402 20.98 -18.28 8.85
CA ASP A 402 21.15 -19.10 10.07
C ASP A 402 22.58 -18.95 10.62
N THR A 403 23.59 -18.96 9.75
CA THR A 403 25.00 -18.71 10.15
C THR A 403 25.17 -17.33 10.79
N LEU A 404 24.61 -16.27 10.17
CA LEU A 404 24.65 -14.92 10.73
C LEU A 404 23.98 -14.85 12.11
N TYR A 405 22.85 -15.52 12.28
CA TYR A 405 22.17 -15.61 13.57
C TYR A 405 23.03 -16.31 14.64
N MET A 406 23.71 -17.40 14.28
CA MET A 406 24.60 -18.09 15.20
C MET A 406 25.81 -17.22 15.58
N VAL A 407 26.34 -16.43 14.65
CA VAL A 407 27.39 -15.45 14.93
C VAL A 407 26.88 -14.33 15.85
N TYR A 408 25.66 -13.85 15.61
CA TYR A 408 24.99 -12.87 16.49
C TYR A 408 24.88 -13.38 17.94
N GLN A 409 24.67 -14.70 18.12
CA GLN A 409 24.63 -15.36 19.43
C GLN A 409 26.00 -15.63 20.06
N GLY A 410 27.09 -15.21 19.41
CA GLY A 410 28.45 -15.34 19.93
C GLY A 410 29.22 -16.57 19.47
N ASN A 411 28.72 -17.30 18.49
CA ASN A 411 29.44 -18.44 17.89
C ASN A 411 30.44 -17.94 16.82
N THR A 412 31.47 -18.72 16.57
CA THR A 412 32.51 -18.41 15.59
C THR A 412 32.26 -19.17 14.30
N TYR A 413 32.16 -18.44 13.18
CA TYR A 413 32.01 -18.98 11.82
C TYR A 413 32.87 -18.19 10.84
N ASP A 414 33.28 -18.81 9.75
CA ASP A 414 33.88 -18.13 8.61
C ASP A 414 32.81 -17.53 7.70
N ILE A 415 32.29 -16.38 8.11
CA ILE A 415 31.24 -15.68 7.36
C ILE A 415 31.71 -15.20 5.99
N THR A 416 33.00 -14.88 5.82
CA THR A 416 33.57 -14.42 4.54
C THR A 416 33.58 -15.56 3.52
N GLY A 417 34.10 -16.72 3.91
CA GLY A 417 34.13 -17.90 3.03
C GLY A 417 32.75 -18.45 2.71
N GLU A 418 31.83 -18.46 3.70
CA GLU A 418 30.44 -18.87 3.46
C GLU A 418 29.69 -17.89 2.55
N PHE A 419 29.93 -16.58 2.69
CA PHE A 419 29.35 -15.56 1.80
C PHE A 419 29.88 -15.67 0.37
N ASP A 420 31.19 -15.87 0.18
CA ASP A 420 31.78 -16.05 -1.16
C ASP A 420 31.16 -17.27 -1.87
N ASN A 421 30.87 -18.34 -1.14
CA ASN A 421 30.15 -19.49 -1.68
C ASN A 421 28.69 -19.14 -2.05
N LEU A 422 27.96 -18.44 -1.17
CA LEU A 422 26.61 -17.95 -1.44
C LEU A 422 26.58 -17.07 -2.69
N ASN A 423 27.48 -16.08 -2.77
CA ASN A 423 27.56 -15.17 -3.90
C ASN A 423 27.82 -15.90 -5.23
N SER A 424 28.70 -16.90 -5.19
CA SER A 424 28.97 -17.74 -6.38
C SER A 424 27.73 -18.56 -6.81
N VAL A 425 26.91 -19.06 -5.89
CA VAL A 425 25.67 -19.76 -6.21
C VAL A 425 24.68 -18.79 -6.88
N ILE A 426 24.51 -17.58 -6.32
CA ILE A 426 23.62 -16.55 -6.88
C ILE A 426 24.10 -16.13 -8.28
N GLU A 427 25.39 -15.84 -8.47
CA GLU A 427 25.95 -15.46 -9.77
C GLU A 427 25.73 -16.53 -10.84
N ASN A 428 25.84 -17.80 -10.49
CA ASN A 428 25.64 -18.92 -11.41
C ASN A 428 24.14 -19.14 -11.75
N GLU A 429 23.24 -18.93 -10.79
CA GLU A 429 21.81 -19.13 -11.00
C GLU A 429 21.15 -17.88 -11.60
N ILE A 430 21.57 -16.68 -11.17
CA ILE A 430 21.11 -15.39 -11.67
C ILE A 430 22.15 -14.86 -12.66
N ILE A 431 22.10 -15.34 -13.89
CA ILE A 431 23.04 -14.89 -14.93
C ILE A 431 22.84 -13.41 -15.21
N MET A 432 23.84 -12.60 -14.90
CA MET A 432 23.86 -11.16 -15.19
C MET A 432 24.35 -10.93 -16.60
N ARG A 433 23.51 -10.32 -17.44
CA ARG A 433 23.83 -9.94 -18.81
C ARG A 433 23.76 -8.43 -18.95
N LYS A 434 24.52 -7.87 -19.90
CA LYS A 434 24.42 -6.44 -20.25
C LYS A 434 23.06 -6.16 -20.87
N GLU A 435 22.38 -5.17 -20.33
CA GLU A 435 21.07 -4.76 -20.85
C GLU A 435 21.24 -3.72 -21.96
N ILE A 436 20.70 -4.02 -23.13
CA ILE A 436 20.72 -3.16 -24.30
C ILE A 436 19.30 -2.84 -24.70
N VAL A 437 18.94 -1.56 -24.73
CA VAL A 437 17.60 -1.10 -25.06
C VAL A 437 17.60 -0.45 -26.44
N ILE A 438 16.73 -0.91 -27.32
CA ILE A 438 16.47 -0.32 -28.63
C ILE A 438 15.14 0.41 -28.57
N MET A 439 15.13 1.70 -28.87
CA MET A 439 13.96 2.56 -28.76
C MET A 439 13.54 3.10 -30.14
N PRO A 440 12.86 2.30 -30.98
CA PRO A 440 12.38 2.73 -32.28
C PRO A 440 11.07 3.52 -32.14
N TYR A 441 10.80 4.40 -33.11
CA TYR A 441 9.54 5.14 -33.24
C TYR A 441 8.54 4.42 -34.14
N ARG A 442 9.01 3.96 -35.33
CA ARG A 442 8.14 3.43 -36.38
C ARG A 442 8.53 2.03 -36.79
N ALA A 443 7.53 1.19 -36.98
CA ALA A 443 7.74 -0.19 -37.45
C ALA A 443 8.38 -0.22 -38.86
N ALA A 444 8.10 0.77 -39.71
CA ALA A 444 8.71 0.89 -41.04
C ALA A 444 10.24 1.06 -41.00
N ASP A 445 10.76 1.70 -39.95
CA ASP A 445 12.20 1.97 -39.78
C ASP A 445 12.94 0.84 -39.05
N TRP A 446 12.22 -0.18 -38.59
CA TRP A 446 12.78 -1.37 -37.91
C TRP A 446 13.96 -2.01 -38.68
N SER A 447 13.91 -1.96 -40.02
CA SER A 447 14.97 -2.50 -40.85
C SER A 447 16.36 -1.93 -40.58
N TYR A 448 16.46 -0.71 -40.05
CA TYR A 448 17.73 -0.04 -39.73
C TYR A 448 18.37 -0.61 -38.45
N VAL A 449 17.58 -1.00 -37.48
CA VAL A 449 18.05 -1.53 -36.18
C VAL A 449 17.95 -3.05 -36.06
N LYS A 450 17.27 -3.71 -36.97
CA LYS A 450 17.06 -5.17 -36.99
C LYS A 450 18.36 -5.98 -36.88
N ASN A 451 19.43 -5.52 -37.53
CA ASN A 451 20.70 -6.23 -37.49
C ASN A 451 21.39 -6.08 -36.12
N ILE A 452 21.24 -4.93 -35.47
CA ILE A 452 21.75 -4.70 -34.12
C ILE A 452 21.01 -5.63 -33.18
N TRP A 453 19.66 -5.63 -33.23
CA TRP A 453 18.82 -6.50 -32.42
C TRP A 453 19.21 -7.98 -32.59
N LYS A 454 19.33 -8.48 -33.82
CA LYS A 454 19.71 -9.88 -34.09
C LYS A 454 21.08 -10.28 -33.57
N GLN A 455 22.03 -9.37 -33.57
CA GLN A 455 23.37 -9.64 -33.06
C GLN A 455 23.39 -9.63 -31.53
N THR A 456 22.67 -8.69 -30.93
CA THR A 456 22.53 -8.55 -29.49
C THR A 456 21.76 -9.73 -28.89
N GLU A 457 20.63 -10.10 -29.48
CA GLU A 457 19.82 -11.24 -29.03
C GLU A 457 20.58 -12.59 -29.05
N LYS A 458 21.49 -12.76 -30.00
CA LYS A 458 22.31 -13.98 -30.11
C LYS A 458 23.51 -14.00 -29.18
N ASN A 459 23.86 -12.88 -28.58
CA ASN A 459 24.99 -12.82 -27.67
C ASN A 459 24.57 -13.31 -26.28
N PRO A 460 25.16 -14.39 -25.74
CA PRO A 460 24.80 -14.93 -24.45
C PRO A 460 25.13 -13.98 -23.26
N GLU A 461 25.89 -12.92 -23.50
CA GLU A 461 26.25 -11.93 -22.47
C GLU A 461 25.34 -10.68 -22.49
N THR A 462 24.32 -10.65 -23.34
CA THR A 462 23.45 -9.49 -23.48
C THR A 462 21.96 -9.87 -23.41
N ASP A 463 21.19 -9.02 -22.74
CA ASP A 463 19.72 -9.00 -22.81
C ASP A 463 19.32 -7.80 -23.65
N VAL A 464 18.46 -8.02 -24.68
CA VAL A 464 18.00 -6.94 -25.55
C VAL A 464 16.52 -6.68 -25.37
N ILE A 465 16.18 -5.43 -25.14
CA ILE A 465 14.80 -4.97 -24.99
C ILE A 465 14.49 -4.01 -26.14
N VAL A 466 13.33 -4.18 -26.76
CA VAL A 466 12.82 -3.24 -27.76
C VAL A 466 11.64 -2.48 -27.15
N ALA A 467 11.86 -1.20 -26.80
CA ALA A 467 10.89 -0.33 -26.19
C ALA A 467 10.42 0.73 -27.18
N VAL A 468 9.20 0.59 -27.71
CA VAL A 468 8.69 1.46 -28.79
C VAL A 468 8.32 2.82 -28.22
N LEU A 469 8.85 3.87 -28.87
CA LEU A 469 8.56 5.26 -28.54
C LEU A 469 7.32 5.74 -29.31
N PRO A 470 6.34 6.36 -28.64
CA PRO A 470 5.27 7.05 -29.34
C PRO A 470 5.76 8.35 -29.94
N TYR A 471 5.07 8.82 -30.98
CA TYR A 471 5.37 10.10 -31.63
C TYR A 471 4.08 10.87 -31.98
N TYR A 472 4.26 12.16 -32.34
CA TYR A 472 3.15 13.04 -32.66
C TYR A 472 3.31 13.62 -34.06
N TYR A 473 2.24 13.58 -34.85
CA TYR A 473 2.11 14.46 -35.98
C TYR A 473 1.69 15.86 -35.49
N LYS A 474 2.33 16.90 -36.04
CA LYS A 474 2.01 18.29 -35.71
C LYS A 474 1.34 18.98 -36.91
N GLU A 475 0.41 19.88 -36.60
CA GLU A 475 -0.10 20.83 -37.58
C GLU A 475 0.92 21.93 -37.85
N TYR A 476 0.67 22.77 -38.88
CA TYR A 476 1.58 23.84 -39.29
C TYR A 476 1.80 24.90 -38.20
N ASP A 477 0.84 25.08 -37.31
CA ASP A 477 0.91 25.98 -36.16
C ASP A 477 1.65 25.40 -34.93
N GLY A 478 2.15 24.13 -35.04
CA GLY A 478 2.86 23.43 -33.97
C GLY A 478 1.95 22.67 -33.01
N SER A 479 0.62 22.77 -33.15
CA SER A 479 -0.32 21.98 -32.37
C SER A 479 -0.22 20.48 -32.70
N VAL A 480 -0.52 19.63 -31.71
CA VAL A 480 -0.53 18.18 -31.90
C VAL A 480 -1.78 17.79 -32.72
N LYS A 481 -1.56 17.18 -33.87
CA LYS A 481 -2.61 16.64 -34.73
C LYS A 481 -3.03 15.24 -34.33
N GLU A 482 -2.08 14.37 -34.11
CA GLU A 482 -2.30 12.96 -33.88
C GLU A 482 -1.19 12.37 -33.01
N TYR A 483 -1.58 11.52 -32.07
CA TYR A 483 -0.68 10.67 -31.30
C TYR A 483 -0.64 9.29 -31.91
N VAL A 484 0.55 8.79 -32.20
CA VAL A 484 0.74 7.48 -32.85
C VAL A 484 1.65 6.61 -31.98
N ASN A 485 1.21 5.38 -31.75
CA ASN A 485 2.00 4.33 -31.14
C ASN A 485 1.89 3.07 -32.03
N GLU A 486 2.98 2.74 -32.69
CA GLU A 486 3.05 1.61 -33.64
C GLU A 486 3.46 0.29 -32.99
N LEU A 487 3.33 0.13 -31.68
CA LEU A 487 3.74 -1.07 -30.97
C LEU A 487 3.22 -2.37 -31.60
N ASN A 488 1.96 -2.37 -32.05
CA ASN A 488 1.32 -3.54 -32.63
C ASN A 488 1.74 -3.83 -34.08
N ASP A 489 2.46 -2.89 -34.72
CA ASP A 489 2.91 -3.03 -36.11
C ASP A 489 4.32 -3.66 -36.20
N PHE A 490 4.99 -3.82 -35.05
CA PHE A 490 6.29 -4.50 -34.98
C PHE A 490 6.13 -6.03 -35.10
N PRO A 491 7.13 -6.74 -35.68
CA PRO A 491 7.09 -8.19 -35.75
C PRO A 491 6.94 -8.86 -34.40
N GLU A 492 6.06 -9.84 -34.27
CA GLU A 492 5.82 -10.56 -33.01
C GLU A 492 7.10 -11.20 -32.43
N GLU A 493 8.03 -11.60 -33.28
CA GLU A 493 9.30 -12.26 -32.94
C GLU A 493 10.23 -11.41 -32.05
N ILE A 494 10.04 -10.08 -32.01
CA ILE A 494 10.90 -9.16 -31.26
C ILE A 494 10.38 -8.83 -29.85
N ASN A 495 9.22 -9.31 -29.47
CA ASN A 495 8.60 -9.04 -28.17
C ASN A 495 8.70 -7.56 -27.74
N ALA A 496 8.38 -6.65 -28.68
CA ALA A 496 8.45 -5.22 -28.41
C ALA A 496 7.48 -4.81 -27.29
N ILE A 497 7.91 -3.87 -26.46
CA ILE A 497 7.10 -3.30 -25.37
C ILE A 497 6.87 -1.81 -25.59
N ASP A 498 5.85 -1.25 -24.95
CA ASP A 498 5.66 0.20 -24.87
C ASP A 498 6.72 0.81 -23.93
N ILE A 499 7.35 1.92 -24.33
CA ILE A 499 8.34 2.62 -23.51
C ILE A 499 7.80 3.00 -22.12
N CYS A 500 6.50 3.27 -22.02
CA CYS A 500 5.87 3.55 -20.73
C CYS A 500 5.87 2.35 -19.76
N SER A 501 6.13 1.15 -20.26
CA SER A 501 6.28 -0.08 -19.46
C SER A 501 7.72 -0.34 -19.05
N TYR A 502 8.68 0.46 -19.56
CA TYR A 502 10.10 0.34 -19.26
C TYR A 502 10.54 1.46 -18.32
N ASN A 503 11.02 1.10 -17.15
CA ASN A 503 11.48 2.06 -16.15
C ASN A 503 13.01 2.24 -16.23
N LEU A 504 13.45 3.34 -16.88
CA LEU A 504 14.88 3.65 -17.04
C LEU A 504 15.62 3.80 -15.71
N GLU A 505 14.96 4.30 -14.66
CA GLU A 505 15.58 4.50 -13.34
C GLU A 505 15.76 3.18 -12.58
N LEU A 506 14.92 2.17 -12.87
CA LEU A 506 15.06 0.84 -12.28
C LEU A 506 16.07 -0.02 -13.05
N HIS A 507 16.02 0.04 -14.37
CA HIS A 507 16.80 -0.85 -15.25
C HIS A 507 18.25 -0.39 -15.42
N HIS A 508 18.52 0.92 -15.47
CA HIS A 508 19.86 1.48 -15.76
C HIS A 508 20.57 0.74 -16.90
N PRO A 509 20.02 0.70 -18.14
CA PRO A 509 20.57 -0.10 -19.21
C PRO A 509 22.01 0.30 -19.53
N ASP A 510 22.85 -0.71 -19.89
CA ASP A 510 24.24 -0.47 -20.26
C ASP A 510 24.35 0.30 -21.59
N MET A 511 23.37 0.16 -22.48
CA MET A 511 23.36 0.87 -23.76
C MET A 511 21.92 1.12 -24.26
N ILE A 512 21.71 2.31 -24.81
CA ILE A 512 20.44 2.71 -25.43
C ILE A 512 20.71 3.08 -26.89
N TYR A 513 19.96 2.45 -27.80
CA TYR A 513 19.91 2.83 -29.20
C TYR A 513 18.60 3.55 -29.47
N THR A 514 18.66 4.79 -29.93
CA THR A 514 17.51 5.55 -30.42
C THR A 514 17.73 5.97 -31.87
N GLU A 515 16.66 6.11 -32.64
CA GLU A 515 16.73 6.76 -33.94
C GLU A 515 16.83 8.27 -33.76
N SER A 516 17.70 8.93 -34.51
CA SER A 516 17.66 10.39 -34.60
C SER A 516 16.54 10.80 -35.56
N ILE A 517 15.58 11.56 -35.07
CA ILE A 517 14.51 12.16 -35.88
C ILE A 517 15.07 13.30 -36.72
#